data_6136c55affb4ca52c375ce8db606fd2b
#
_entry.id   6136c55affb4ca52c375ce8db606fd2b
#
_cell.length_a   1.000
_cell.length_b   1.000
_cell.length_c   1.000
_cell.angle_alpha   90.00
_cell.angle_beta   90.00
_cell.angle_gamma   90.00
#
_symmetry.space_group_name_H-M   'P 1'
#
loop_
_entity.id
_entity.type
_entity.pdbx_description
1 polymer ?
#
loop_
_entity_poly.entity_id
_entity_poly.type
_entity_poly.pdbx_seq_one_letter_code
_entity_poly.pdbx_strand_id
1 'polypeptide(L)'
;MLTLRQLYYQFVARGLIPNRDSEYDKLGSIISDGRLAGLIDWDAIEDRTRNLKHLAHWSSPQQIITACASQYQRDLWENQPYRPEVWIEKEALVGIIEAVCNELDIPYFAARGYNSQTEQEKAGQRFVRYMHNAQKPIVFHLGDHDPSGLDMTRDNLDRLDLFTGGVPVQRLALNLDQIRQYNPPPNPAKLTDSRYLSYMALYGEESWELDALEPQVIAQLIRDAI
;
A
#
# COMPACT_ATOMS: atom_id res chain seq x y z
N MET A 1 -7.44 -9.96 8.27
CA MET A 1 -8.52 -10.20 7.28
C MET A 1 -7.99 -9.95 5.88
N LEU A 2 -8.50 -10.63 4.86
CA LEU A 2 -8.07 -10.45 3.48
C LEU A 2 -9.17 -9.74 2.69
N THR A 3 -8.79 -8.98 1.68
CA THR A 3 -9.73 -8.54 0.65
C THR A 3 -9.99 -9.68 -0.35
N LEU A 4 -11.07 -9.58 -1.15
CA LEU A 4 -11.35 -10.55 -2.22
C LEU A 4 -10.16 -10.69 -3.19
N ARG A 5 -9.49 -9.57 -3.51
CA ARG A 5 -8.32 -9.56 -4.42
C ARG A 5 -7.13 -10.32 -3.82
N GLN A 6 -6.86 -10.13 -2.54
CA GLN A 6 -5.80 -10.86 -1.84
C GLN A 6 -6.10 -12.36 -1.77
N LEU A 7 -7.35 -12.74 -1.48
CA LEU A 7 -7.77 -14.13 -1.50
C LEU A 7 -7.58 -14.76 -2.88
N TYR A 8 -7.95 -14.04 -3.94
CA TYR A 8 -7.75 -14.47 -5.33
C TYR A 8 -6.28 -14.78 -5.61
N TYR A 9 -5.36 -13.87 -5.28
CA TYR A 9 -3.94 -14.11 -5.51
C TYR A 9 -3.37 -15.23 -4.66
N GLN A 10 -3.89 -15.47 -3.45
CA GLN A 10 -3.52 -16.65 -2.66
C GLN A 10 -3.93 -17.97 -3.35
N PHE A 11 -5.07 -17.98 -4.03
CA PHE A 11 -5.51 -19.16 -4.80
C PHE A 11 -4.67 -19.35 -6.06
N VAL A 12 -4.34 -18.28 -6.76
CA VAL A 12 -3.45 -18.32 -7.94
C VAL A 12 -2.05 -18.78 -7.55
N ALA A 13 -1.45 -18.22 -6.50
CA ALA A 13 -0.11 -18.59 -6.02
C ALA A 13 -0.01 -20.07 -5.62
N ARG A 14 -1.10 -20.66 -5.11
CA ARG A 14 -1.17 -22.09 -4.77
C ARG A 14 -1.57 -23.00 -5.94
N GLY A 15 -1.73 -22.45 -7.15
CA GLY A 15 -2.12 -23.20 -8.33
C GLY A 15 -3.55 -23.75 -8.29
N LEU A 16 -4.43 -23.21 -7.43
CA LEU A 16 -5.81 -23.66 -7.29
C LEU A 16 -6.72 -23.12 -8.39
N ILE A 17 -6.45 -21.93 -8.89
CA ILE A 17 -7.15 -21.28 -10.00
C ILE A 17 -6.14 -20.60 -10.94
N PRO A 18 -6.42 -20.51 -12.25
CA PRO A 18 -5.55 -19.77 -13.17
C PRO A 18 -5.67 -18.25 -12.97
N ASN A 19 -4.58 -17.53 -13.27
CA ASN A 19 -4.55 -16.07 -13.19
C ASN A 19 -5.29 -15.46 -14.41
N ARG A 20 -6.59 -15.19 -14.26
CA ARG A 20 -7.48 -14.62 -15.29
C ARG A 20 -8.61 -13.83 -14.64
N ASP A 21 -8.99 -12.70 -15.23
CA ASP A 21 -10.09 -11.84 -14.72
C ASP A 21 -11.40 -12.61 -14.55
N SER A 22 -11.73 -13.52 -15.48
CA SER A 22 -12.93 -14.35 -15.37
C SER A 22 -12.95 -15.26 -14.13
N GLU A 23 -11.81 -15.70 -13.64
CA GLU A 23 -11.73 -16.49 -12.40
C GLU A 23 -11.83 -15.61 -11.15
N TYR A 24 -11.36 -14.35 -11.24
CA TYR A 24 -11.60 -13.37 -10.19
C TYR A 24 -13.09 -13.07 -10.00
N ASP A 25 -13.82 -12.80 -11.10
CA ASP A 25 -15.26 -12.54 -11.07
C ASP A 25 -16.06 -13.76 -10.55
N LYS A 26 -15.65 -14.97 -10.97
CA LYS A 26 -16.24 -16.21 -10.53
C LYS A 26 -16.02 -16.44 -9.02
N LEU A 27 -14.82 -16.18 -8.52
CA LEU A 27 -14.52 -16.26 -7.10
C LEU A 27 -15.36 -15.25 -6.32
N GLY A 28 -15.53 -14.02 -6.81
CA GLY A 28 -16.40 -13.01 -6.22
C GLY A 28 -17.84 -13.48 -6.08
N SER A 29 -18.39 -14.11 -7.13
CA SER A 29 -19.75 -14.67 -7.11
C SER A 29 -19.87 -15.80 -6.09
N ILE A 30 -18.91 -16.74 -6.07
CA ILE A 30 -18.92 -17.87 -5.12
C ILE A 30 -18.87 -17.38 -3.68
N ILE A 31 -18.02 -16.38 -3.38
CA ILE A 31 -17.95 -15.78 -2.04
C ILE A 31 -19.26 -15.10 -1.65
N SER A 32 -19.87 -14.35 -2.58
CA SER A 32 -21.17 -13.71 -2.35
C SER A 32 -22.26 -14.75 -2.02
N ASP A 33 -22.36 -15.79 -2.83
CA ASP A 33 -23.36 -16.86 -2.65
C ASP A 33 -23.10 -17.63 -1.35
N GLY A 34 -21.85 -17.92 -1.04
CA GLY A 34 -21.44 -18.58 0.20
C GLY A 34 -21.79 -17.77 1.45
N ARG A 35 -21.63 -16.43 1.41
CA ARG A 35 -22.07 -15.53 2.47
C ARG A 35 -23.60 -15.52 2.64
N LEU A 36 -24.33 -15.40 1.54
CA LEU A 36 -25.80 -15.43 1.55
C LEU A 36 -26.36 -16.78 2.06
N ALA A 37 -25.66 -17.87 1.78
CA ALA A 37 -25.98 -19.21 2.29
C ALA A 37 -25.54 -19.46 3.74
N GLY A 38 -24.86 -18.52 4.39
CA GLY A 38 -24.34 -18.66 5.75
C GLY A 38 -23.16 -19.65 5.88
N LEU A 39 -22.51 -19.99 4.76
CA LEU A 39 -21.35 -20.89 4.72
C LEU A 39 -20.02 -20.17 4.95
N ILE A 40 -19.99 -18.86 4.70
CA ILE A 40 -18.81 -17.98 4.87
C ILE A 40 -19.19 -16.84 5.80
N ASP A 41 -18.37 -16.62 6.82
CA ASP A 41 -18.53 -15.50 7.75
C ASP A 41 -18.35 -14.17 6.97
N TRP A 42 -19.23 -13.21 7.26
CA TRP A 42 -19.19 -11.89 6.66
C TRP A 42 -17.87 -11.15 6.97
N ASP A 43 -17.32 -11.36 8.14
CA ASP A 43 -16.09 -10.72 8.61
C ASP A 43 -14.82 -11.42 8.07
N ALA A 44 -14.93 -12.58 7.40
CA ALA A 44 -13.78 -13.30 6.87
C ALA A 44 -13.06 -12.57 5.72
N ILE A 45 -13.84 -11.81 4.92
CA ILE A 45 -13.31 -11.06 3.77
C ILE A 45 -13.81 -9.61 3.84
N GLU A 46 -12.91 -8.65 3.81
CA GLU A 46 -13.18 -7.23 4.04
C GLU A 46 -13.39 -6.46 2.73
N ASP A 47 -14.42 -5.57 2.71
CA ASP A 47 -14.54 -4.50 1.71
C ASP A 47 -14.13 -3.18 2.38
N ARG A 48 -12.94 -2.67 2.04
CA ARG A 48 -12.38 -1.45 2.64
C ARG A 48 -12.85 -0.16 1.98
N THR A 49 -13.55 -0.26 0.87
CA THR A 49 -13.88 0.92 0.05
C THR A 49 -15.21 1.57 0.42
N ARG A 50 -16.07 0.87 1.17
CA ARG A 50 -17.47 1.28 1.45
C ARG A 50 -17.77 1.33 2.94
N ASN A 51 -17.24 2.35 3.63
CA ASN A 51 -17.50 2.56 5.04
C ASN A 51 -18.60 3.60 5.27
N LEU A 52 -19.56 3.26 6.12
CA LEU A 52 -20.56 4.21 6.60
C LEU A 52 -19.88 5.31 7.42
N LYS A 53 -20.07 6.55 7.00
CA LYS A 53 -19.55 7.73 7.73
C LYS A 53 -20.68 8.37 8.53
N HIS A 54 -20.43 8.61 9.81
CA HIS A 54 -21.33 9.33 10.70
C HIS A 54 -20.52 10.15 11.69
N LEU A 55 -21.16 11.14 12.33
CA LEU A 55 -20.55 11.90 13.42
C LEU A 55 -20.40 11.00 14.66
N ALA A 56 -19.33 11.18 15.40
CA ALA A 56 -19.18 10.53 16.70
C ALA A 56 -20.21 11.09 17.69
N HIS A 57 -20.92 10.22 18.39
CA HIS A 57 -21.86 10.57 19.45
C HIS A 57 -21.39 9.99 20.76
N TRP A 58 -21.52 10.78 21.81
CA TRP A 58 -21.12 10.43 23.17
C TRP A 58 -22.36 10.49 24.09
N SER A 59 -22.55 9.52 24.93
CA SER A 59 -23.70 9.50 25.86
C SER A 59 -23.46 10.33 27.13
N SER A 60 -22.21 10.75 27.38
CA SER A 60 -21.87 11.62 28.51
C SER A 60 -20.53 12.35 28.30
N PRO A 61 -20.30 13.51 28.98
CA PRO A 61 -19.01 14.18 28.99
C PRO A 61 -17.86 13.28 29.47
N GLN A 62 -18.13 12.36 30.39
CA GLN A 62 -17.14 11.40 30.89
C GLN A 62 -16.61 10.50 29.78
N GLN A 63 -17.47 10.07 28.87
CA GLN A 63 -17.04 9.23 27.72
C GLN A 63 -16.09 10.00 26.79
N ILE A 64 -16.33 11.29 26.55
CA ILE A 64 -15.41 12.12 25.75
C ILE A 64 -14.04 12.19 26.41
N ILE A 65 -13.98 12.46 27.72
CA ILE A 65 -12.73 12.56 28.47
C ILE A 65 -11.97 11.22 28.41
N THR A 66 -12.66 10.10 28.63
CA THR A 66 -12.06 8.76 28.53
C THR A 66 -11.53 8.47 27.13
N ALA A 67 -12.29 8.83 26.08
CA ALA A 67 -11.85 8.65 24.71
C ALA A 67 -10.64 9.54 24.35
N CYS A 68 -10.61 10.79 24.83
CA CYS A 68 -9.44 11.66 24.66
C CYS A 68 -8.21 11.07 25.37
N ALA A 69 -8.37 10.55 26.58
CA ALA A 69 -7.27 9.93 27.32
C ALA A 69 -6.73 8.68 26.62
N SER A 70 -7.61 7.85 26.03
CA SER A 70 -7.21 6.64 25.30
C SER A 70 -6.56 6.94 23.94
N GLN A 71 -6.79 8.12 23.37
CA GLN A 71 -6.20 8.55 22.09
C GLN A 71 -4.88 9.32 22.27
N TYR A 72 -4.47 9.58 23.50
CA TYR A 72 -3.19 10.26 23.74
C TYR A 72 -2.04 9.33 23.32
N GLN A 73 -1.29 9.78 22.34
CA GLN A 73 -0.09 9.11 21.86
C GLN A 73 1.06 10.12 21.76
N ARG A 74 2.25 9.67 22.08
CA ARG A 74 3.48 10.46 21.86
C ARG A 74 4.01 10.15 20.47
N ASP A 75 4.46 11.17 19.75
CA ASP A 75 5.18 11.00 18.50
C ASP A 75 6.52 10.29 18.76
N LEU A 76 6.64 9.04 18.34
CA LEU A 76 7.84 8.23 18.55
C LEU A 76 9.03 8.73 17.72
N TRP A 77 8.76 9.52 16.68
CA TRP A 77 9.77 10.07 15.77
C TRP A 77 10.17 11.50 16.10
N GLU A 78 9.60 12.14 17.11
CA GLU A 78 9.86 13.53 17.47
C GLU A 78 11.36 13.84 17.66
N ASN A 79 12.07 12.91 18.31
CA ASN A 79 13.50 13.05 18.64
C ASN A 79 14.39 12.13 17.78
N GLN A 80 13.86 11.53 16.71
CA GLN A 80 14.63 10.67 15.81
C GLN A 80 15.26 11.50 14.68
N PRO A 81 16.42 11.08 14.16
CA PRO A 81 17.10 11.80 13.07
C PRO A 81 16.37 11.65 11.72
N TYR A 82 15.52 10.64 11.57
CA TYR A 82 14.76 10.35 10.36
C TYR A 82 13.27 10.53 10.57
N ARG A 83 12.54 10.79 9.47
CA ARG A 83 11.06 10.83 9.40
C ARG A 83 10.60 10.00 8.22
N PRO A 84 10.36 8.70 8.43
CA PRO A 84 9.87 7.81 7.37
C PRO A 84 8.39 8.05 7.09
N GLU A 85 7.99 7.87 5.81
CA GLU A 85 6.60 7.70 5.39
C GLU A 85 6.51 6.49 4.47
N VAL A 86 5.40 5.75 4.53
CA VAL A 86 5.13 4.60 3.66
C VAL A 86 4.04 4.97 2.66
N TRP A 87 4.38 4.94 1.38
CA TRP A 87 3.47 5.23 0.28
C TRP A 87 3.21 3.96 -0.52
N ILE A 88 1.94 3.56 -0.62
CA ILE A 88 1.56 2.36 -1.35
C ILE A 88 0.68 2.71 -2.55
N GLU A 89 0.90 2.03 -3.67
CA GLU A 89 0.13 2.26 -4.88
C GLU A 89 -1.35 1.87 -4.71
N LYS A 90 -1.59 0.70 -4.10
CA LYS A 90 -2.93 0.08 -4.03
C LYS A 90 -3.62 0.28 -2.69
N GLU A 91 -4.81 0.88 -2.72
CA GLU A 91 -5.66 1.03 -1.54
C GLU A 91 -6.07 -0.32 -0.91
N ALA A 92 -6.24 -1.35 -1.72
CA ALA A 92 -6.58 -2.70 -1.23
C ALA A 92 -5.56 -3.26 -0.22
N LEU A 93 -4.30 -2.80 -0.27
CA LEU A 93 -3.22 -3.23 0.61
C LEU A 93 -3.06 -2.37 1.87
N VAL A 94 -3.82 -1.28 1.99
CA VAL A 94 -3.72 -0.36 3.15
C VAL A 94 -3.81 -1.09 4.47
N GLY A 95 -4.75 -2.01 4.63
CA GLY A 95 -4.90 -2.67 5.90
C GLY A 95 -3.78 -3.66 6.26
N ILE A 96 -2.92 -4.05 5.31
CA ILE A 96 -1.71 -4.80 5.61
C ILE A 96 -0.67 -3.86 6.18
N ILE A 97 -0.46 -2.70 5.53
CA ILE A 97 0.54 -1.73 5.96
C ILE A 97 0.09 -0.95 7.20
N GLU A 98 -1.22 -0.72 7.37
CA GLU A 98 -1.79 0.00 8.52
C GLU A 98 -1.35 -0.60 9.85
N ALA A 99 -1.44 -1.93 9.98
CA ALA A 99 -1.08 -2.61 11.23
C ALA A 99 0.39 -2.38 11.60
N VAL A 100 1.31 -2.53 10.64
CA VAL A 100 2.74 -2.33 10.87
C VAL A 100 3.11 -0.85 11.00
N CYS A 101 2.50 0.03 10.21
CA CYS A 101 2.76 1.46 10.30
C CYS A 101 2.27 2.05 11.62
N ASN A 102 1.10 1.61 12.12
CA ASN A 102 0.60 2.01 13.44
C ASN A 102 1.48 1.47 14.59
N GLU A 103 2.00 0.23 14.47
CA GLU A 103 2.95 -0.35 15.43
C GLU A 103 4.24 0.49 15.52
N LEU A 104 4.73 1.00 14.39
CA LEU A 104 5.97 1.76 14.28
C LEU A 104 5.76 3.29 14.35
N ASP A 105 4.53 3.76 14.50
CA ASP A 105 4.14 5.18 14.48
C ASP A 105 4.60 5.90 13.19
N ILE A 106 4.39 5.25 12.04
CA ILE A 106 4.81 5.78 10.73
C ILE A 106 3.60 6.21 9.92
N PRO A 107 3.57 7.46 9.40
CA PRO A 107 2.54 7.89 8.47
C PRO A 107 2.55 7.07 7.18
N TYR A 108 1.37 6.74 6.68
CA TYR A 108 1.19 6.00 5.43
C TYR A 108 -0.01 6.51 4.64
N PHE A 109 0.01 6.33 3.33
CA PHE A 109 -1.18 6.53 2.50
C PHE A 109 -1.14 5.68 1.22
N ALA A 110 -2.32 5.49 0.61
CA ALA A 110 -2.47 4.86 -0.70
C ALA A 110 -2.60 5.92 -1.80
N ALA A 111 -1.71 5.84 -2.78
CA ALA A 111 -1.66 6.78 -3.91
C ALA A 111 -2.83 6.59 -4.91
N ARG A 112 -3.36 5.37 -5.03
CA ARG A 112 -4.39 4.97 -6.02
C ARG A 112 -3.95 5.25 -7.46
N GLY A 113 -2.71 4.88 -7.78
CA GLY A 113 -2.02 5.22 -9.02
C GLY A 113 -1.04 6.39 -8.81
N TYR A 114 -0.89 7.26 -9.81
CA TYR A 114 -0.05 8.45 -9.67
C TYR A 114 -0.62 9.43 -8.64
N ASN A 115 0.25 9.92 -7.76
CA ASN A 115 -0.12 10.95 -6.79
C ASN A 115 -0.58 12.24 -7.47
N SER A 116 -1.63 12.87 -6.95
CA SER A 116 -2.03 14.18 -7.43
C SER A 116 -0.98 15.24 -7.08
N GLN A 117 -0.91 16.31 -7.87
CA GLN A 117 0.02 17.42 -7.59
C GLN A 117 -0.24 18.06 -6.22
N THR A 118 -1.50 18.13 -5.81
CA THR A 118 -1.89 18.65 -4.50
C THR A 118 -1.34 17.79 -3.35
N GLU A 119 -1.38 16.47 -3.46
CA GLU A 119 -0.83 15.60 -2.42
C GLU A 119 0.70 15.64 -2.39
N GLN A 120 1.35 15.76 -3.55
CA GLN A 120 2.80 15.95 -3.63
C GLN A 120 3.24 17.27 -2.97
N GLU A 121 2.52 18.36 -3.22
CA GLU A 121 2.79 19.67 -2.61
C GLU A 121 2.59 19.64 -1.09
N LYS A 122 1.50 19.05 -0.59
CA LYS A 122 1.28 18.86 0.84
C LYS A 122 2.37 18.01 1.51
N ALA A 123 2.81 16.95 0.85
CA ALA A 123 3.94 16.16 1.32
C ALA A 123 5.22 16.99 1.37
N GLY A 124 5.50 17.75 0.32
CA GLY A 124 6.63 18.67 0.27
C GLY A 124 6.65 19.66 1.42
N GLN A 125 5.52 20.32 1.69
CA GLN A 125 5.39 21.22 2.84
C GLN A 125 5.64 20.53 4.18
N ARG A 126 5.17 19.30 4.34
CA ARG A 126 5.39 18.49 5.54
C ARG A 126 6.87 18.15 5.71
N PHE A 127 7.52 17.69 4.64
CA PHE A 127 8.93 17.34 4.65
C PHE A 127 9.86 18.52 4.90
N VAL A 128 9.56 19.68 4.31
CA VAL A 128 10.30 20.91 4.59
C VAL A 128 10.23 21.28 6.10
N ARG A 129 9.07 21.10 6.75
CA ARG A 129 8.97 21.29 8.21
C ARG A 129 9.85 20.34 9.00
N TYR A 130 9.93 19.04 8.60
CA TYR A 130 10.82 18.09 9.25
C TYR A 130 12.30 18.47 9.06
N MET A 131 12.68 18.92 7.85
CA MET A 131 14.05 19.36 7.58
C MET A 131 14.43 20.62 8.38
N HIS A 132 13.49 21.57 8.58
CA HIS A 132 13.71 22.71 9.47
C HIS A 132 13.95 22.30 10.92
N ASN A 133 13.44 21.17 11.35
CA ASN A 133 13.68 20.57 12.66
C ASN A 133 14.92 19.64 12.67
N ALA A 134 15.80 19.75 11.66
CA ALA A 134 16.99 18.94 11.49
C ALA A 134 16.72 17.41 11.34
N GLN A 135 15.50 17.03 10.98
CA GLN A 135 15.13 15.64 10.68
C GLN A 135 15.26 15.37 9.18
N LYS A 136 15.53 14.12 8.82
CA LYS A 136 15.71 13.67 7.44
C LYS A 136 14.46 12.86 7.01
N PRO A 137 13.53 13.47 6.24
CA PRO A 137 12.41 12.70 5.69
C PRO A 137 12.88 11.67 4.67
N ILE A 138 12.19 10.53 4.62
CA ILE A 138 12.38 9.48 3.63
C ILE A 138 11.03 8.85 3.30
N VAL A 139 10.79 8.58 2.01
CA VAL A 139 9.61 7.89 1.54
C VAL A 139 9.96 6.47 1.14
N PHE A 140 9.28 5.49 1.72
CA PHE A 140 9.30 4.09 1.30
C PHE A 140 8.11 3.82 0.40
N HIS A 141 8.38 3.59 -0.89
CA HIS A 141 7.35 3.36 -1.89
C HIS A 141 7.15 1.87 -2.17
N LEU A 142 5.89 1.43 -2.14
CA LEU A 142 5.48 0.08 -2.49
C LEU A 142 4.51 0.14 -3.68
N GLY A 143 4.89 -0.49 -4.78
CA GLY A 143 4.09 -0.53 -6.02
C GLY A 143 4.37 -1.79 -6.83
N ASP A 144 3.53 -2.02 -7.83
CA ASP A 144 3.64 -3.16 -8.74
C ASP A 144 4.98 -3.14 -9.50
N HIS A 145 5.50 -4.30 -9.86
CA HIS A 145 6.62 -4.39 -10.79
C HIS A 145 6.08 -4.49 -12.22
N ASP A 146 5.64 -3.36 -12.73
CA ASP A 146 5.17 -3.17 -14.09
C ASP A 146 5.67 -1.81 -14.65
N PRO A 147 5.45 -1.51 -15.95
CA PRO A 147 5.91 -0.24 -16.52
C PRO A 147 5.45 1.01 -15.77
N SER A 148 4.21 1.03 -15.28
CA SER A 148 3.64 2.17 -14.56
C SER A 148 4.12 2.24 -13.12
N GLY A 149 4.15 1.13 -12.40
CA GLY A 149 4.55 1.07 -11.00
C GLY A 149 6.02 1.45 -10.76
N LEU A 150 6.92 1.06 -11.68
CA LEU A 150 8.31 1.52 -11.65
C LEU A 150 8.41 3.03 -11.91
N ASP A 151 7.65 3.54 -12.87
CA ASP A 151 7.64 4.96 -13.19
C ASP A 151 7.03 5.82 -12.07
N MET A 152 6.04 5.31 -11.33
CA MET A 152 5.48 6.01 -10.16
C MET A 152 6.54 6.27 -9.09
N THR A 153 7.50 5.37 -8.88
CA THR A 153 8.60 5.62 -7.94
C THR A 153 9.47 6.78 -8.40
N ARG A 154 9.80 6.83 -9.70
CA ARG A 154 10.55 7.94 -10.31
C ARG A 154 9.77 9.25 -10.24
N ASP A 155 8.48 9.22 -10.61
CA ASP A 155 7.59 10.39 -10.60
C ASP A 155 7.45 10.99 -9.19
N ASN A 156 7.33 10.14 -8.17
CA ASN A 156 7.30 10.59 -6.78
C ASN A 156 8.62 11.29 -6.39
N LEU A 157 9.77 10.73 -6.76
CA LEU A 157 11.08 11.33 -6.51
C LEU A 157 11.21 12.68 -7.20
N ASP A 158 10.95 12.74 -8.52
CA ASP A 158 11.10 13.95 -9.33
C ASP A 158 10.19 15.09 -8.83
N ARG A 159 8.94 14.76 -8.47
CA ARG A 159 7.98 15.76 -7.97
C ARG A 159 8.30 16.23 -6.56
N LEU A 160 8.70 15.34 -5.67
CA LEU A 160 9.11 15.74 -4.32
C LEU A 160 10.36 16.61 -4.36
N ASP A 161 11.29 16.35 -5.27
CA ASP A 161 12.49 17.17 -5.46
C ASP A 161 12.15 18.62 -5.75
N LEU A 162 11.13 18.88 -6.59
CA LEU A 162 10.65 20.22 -6.91
C LEU A 162 10.21 21.01 -5.66
N PHE A 163 9.65 20.34 -4.66
CA PHE A 163 9.11 20.99 -3.46
C PHE A 163 10.08 21.02 -2.27
N THR A 164 11.06 20.10 -2.26
CA THR A 164 11.88 19.85 -1.07
C THR A 164 13.38 20.00 -1.31
N GLY A 165 13.82 19.93 -2.57
CA GLY A 165 15.24 19.96 -2.93
C GLY A 165 16.00 18.67 -2.54
N GLY A 166 15.32 17.52 -2.47
CA GLY A 166 16.02 16.23 -2.35
C GLY A 166 15.58 15.27 -1.25
N VAL A 167 14.27 15.09 -1.05
CA VAL A 167 13.77 13.99 -0.19
C VAL A 167 13.90 12.66 -0.94
N PRO A 168 14.63 11.67 -0.38
CA PRO A 168 14.76 10.37 -1.03
C PRO A 168 13.45 9.60 -1.06
N VAL A 169 13.17 8.99 -2.22
CA VAL A 169 12.09 8.01 -2.40
C VAL A 169 12.74 6.67 -2.68
N GLN A 170 12.67 5.76 -1.71
CA GLN A 170 13.22 4.42 -1.83
C GLN A 170 12.10 3.43 -2.21
N ARG A 171 12.27 2.75 -3.34
CA ARG A 171 11.37 1.65 -3.70
C ARG A 171 11.63 0.46 -2.78
N LEU A 172 10.68 0.18 -1.90
CA LEU A 172 10.76 -0.91 -0.93
C LEU A 172 10.26 -2.23 -1.53
N ALA A 173 9.18 -2.17 -2.33
CA ALA A 173 8.61 -3.30 -3.07
C ALA A 173 7.82 -2.77 -4.31
N LEU A 174 7.56 -3.56 -5.36
CA LEU A 174 8.07 -4.90 -5.60
C LEU A 174 9.32 -4.80 -6.47
N ASN A 175 10.42 -5.41 -6.05
CA ASN A 175 11.69 -5.38 -6.77
C ASN A 175 12.01 -6.75 -7.41
N LEU A 176 12.87 -6.78 -8.42
CA LEU A 176 13.17 -8.00 -9.19
C LEU A 176 13.81 -9.12 -8.36
N ASP A 177 14.62 -8.79 -7.37
CA ASP A 177 15.21 -9.74 -6.41
C ASP A 177 14.14 -10.39 -5.53
N GLN A 178 13.14 -9.62 -5.11
CA GLN A 178 11.99 -10.12 -4.35
C GLN A 178 11.10 -11.02 -5.22
N ILE A 179 10.91 -10.68 -6.49
CA ILE A 179 10.21 -11.55 -7.46
C ILE A 179 10.91 -12.90 -7.58
N ARG A 180 12.22 -12.91 -7.69
CA ARG A 180 13.02 -14.16 -7.75
C ARG A 180 12.96 -14.95 -6.44
N GLN A 181 12.93 -14.26 -5.31
CA GLN A 181 12.91 -14.88 -3.97
C GLN A 181 11.54 -15.47 -3.64
N TYR A 182 10.46 -14.73 -3.88
CA TYR A 182 9.10 -15.10 -3.46
C TYR A 182 8.28 -15.77 -4.56
N ASN A 183 8.76 -15.70 -5.81
CA ASN A 183 8.14 -16.29 -6.99
C ASN A 183 6.63 -16.03 -7.12
N PRO A 184 6.17 -14.75 -7.03
CA PRO A 184 4.77 -14.44 -7.23
C PRO A 184 4.33 -14.74 -8.66
N PRO A 185 3.04 -15.06 -8.90
CA PRO A 185 2.53 -15.36 -10.22
C PRO A 185 2.68 -14.15 -11.16
N PRO A 186 3.24 -14.34 -12.37
CA PRO A 186 3.37 -13.26 -13.34
C PRO A 186 2.05 -12.94 -14.03
N ASN A 187 1.96 -11.71 -14.52
CA ASN A 187 0.96 -11.22 -15.47
C ASN A 187 1.66 -10.78 -16.76
N PRO A 188 0.99 -10.79 -17.92
CA PRO A 188 1.52 -10.11 -19.09
C PRO A 188 1.66 -8.62 -18.85
N ALA A 189 2.79 -8.04 -19.19
CA ALA A 189 2.95 -6.58 -19.14
C ALA A 189 2.01 -5.91 -20.16
N LYS A 190 1.43 -4.77 -19.79
CA LYS A 190 0.43 -4.06 -20.61
C LYS A 190 1.05 -3.44 -21.85
N LEU A 191 0.78 -4.02 -23.02
CA LEU A 191 1.25 -3.55 -24.35
C LEU A 191 0.82 -2.10 -24.67
N THR A 192 -0.27 -1.64 -24.07
CA THR A 192 -0.82 -0.28 -24.28
C THR A 192 -0.11 0.79 -23.44
N ASP A 193 0.75 0.42 -22.51
CA ASP A 193 1.53 1.38 -21.73
C ASP A 193 2.66 1.95 -22.60
N SER A 194 2.79 3.27 -22.66
CA SER A 194 3.81 3.96 -23.45
C SER A 194 5.25 3.60 -23.06
N ARG A 195 5.45 3.07 -21.84
CA ARG A 195 6.74 2.65 -21.27
C ARG A 195 7.03 1.17 -21.48
N TYR A 196 6.09 0.42 -22.09
CA TYR A 196 6.20 -1.03 -22.30
C TYR A 196 7.52 -1.43 -22.96
N LEU A 197 7.92 -0.76 -24.05
CA LEU A 197 9.14 -1.11 -24.80
C LEU A 197 10.41 -0.97 -23.93
N SER A 198 10.49 0.09 -23.15
CA SER A 198 11.63 0.32 -22.23
C SER A 198 11.65 -0.69 -21.10
N TYR A 199 10.48 -1.02 -20.56
CA TYR A 199 10.32 -2.04 -19.51
C TYR A 199 10.72 -3.42 -20.05
N MET A 200 10.17 -3.82 -21.20
CA MET A 200 10.43 -5.11 -21.85
C MET A 200 11.93 -5.32 -22.13
N ALA A 201 12.64 -4.27 -22.54
CA ALA A 201 14.07 -4.35 -22.80
C ALA A 201 14.92 -4.67 -21.57
N LEU A 202 14.42 -4.35 -20.36
CA LEU A 202 15.12 -4.56 -19.09
C LEU A 202 14.62 -5.79 -18.33
N TYR A 203 13.32 -6.07 -18.39
CA TYR A 203 12.66 -7.03 -17.51
C TYR A 203 11.89 -8.14 -18.23
N GLY A 204 11.74 -8.04 -19.57
CA GLY A 204 10.95 -9.00 -20.36
C GLY A 204 9.47 -8.63 -20.44
N GLU A 205 8.66 -9.59 -20.89
CA GLU A 205 7.24 -9.39 -21.20
C GLU A 205 6.30 -9.61 -20.00
N GLU A 206 6.86 -10.00 -18.87
CA GLU A 206 6.11 -10.28 -17.64
C GLU A 206 6.09 -9.10 -16.69
N SER A 207 5.04 -8.97 -15.92
CA SER A 207 4.87 -8.00 -14.83
C SER A 207 4.36 -8.69 -13.59
N TRP A 208 4.47 -8.06 -12.43
CA TRP A 208 4.05 -8.66 -11.16
C TRP A 208 3.33 -7.63 -10.30
N GLU A 209 2.24 -8.10 -9.72
CA GLU A 209 1.42 -7.30 -8.81
C GLU A 209 1.95 -7.42 -7.38
N LEU A 210 1.99 -6.31 -6.65
CA LEU A 210 2.42 -6.27 -5.25
C LEU A 210 1.52 -7.11 -4.35
N ASP A 211 0.22 -7.16 -4.63
CA ASP A 211 -0.76 -7.94 -3.87
C ASP A 211 -0.71 -9.46 -4.13
N ALA A 212 0.17 -9.90 -5.03
CA ALA A 212 0.54 -11.32 -5.16
C ALA A 212 1.55 -11.79 -4.10
N LEU A 213 2.19 -10.87 -3.36
CA LEU A 213 3.00 -11.23 -2.20
C LEU A 213 2.14 -11.59 -1.00
N GLU A 214 2.68 -12.49 -0.16
CA GLU A 214 2.08 -12.78 1.15
C GLU A 214 2.02 -11.52 2.02
N PRO A 215 0.90 -11.24 2.71
CA PRO A 215 0.76 -10.05 3.57
C PRO A 215 1.87 -9.90 4.62
N GLN A 216 2.33 -11.03 5.19
CA GLN A 216 3.42 -11.02 6.17
C GLN A 216 4.74 -10.56 5.56
N VAL A 217 4.99 -10.88 4.28
CA VAL A 217 6.21 -10.44 3.57
C VAL A 217 6.18 -8.91 3.41
N ILE A 218 5.05 -8.34 2.98
CA ILE A 218 4.90 -6.88 2.83
C ILE A 218 5.14 -6.18 4.18
N ALA A 219 4.52 -6.67 5.26
CA ALA A 219 4.71 -6.12 6.60
C ALA A 219 6.16 -6.25 7.08
N GLN A 220 6.83 -7.38 6.80
CA GLN A 220 8.22 -7.59 7.19
C GLN A 220 9.18 -6.67 6.44
N LEU A 221 8.97 -6.45 5.13
CA LEU A 221 9.78 -5.51 4.35
C LEU A 221 9.75 -4.08 4.95
N ILE A 222 8.59 -3.66 5.48
CA ILE A 222 8.49 -2.36 6.16
C ILE A 222 9.27 -2.37 7.47
N ARG A 223 9.15 -3.43 8.31
CA ARG A 223 9.91 -3.53 9.56
C ARG A 223 11.42 -3.53 9.35
N ASP A 224 11.88 -4.22 8.30
CA ASP A 224 13.32 -4.35 8.01
C ASP A 224 13.92 -3.04 7.47
N ALA A 225 13.08 -2.13 6.95
CA ALA A 225 13.51 -0.84 6.41
C ALA A 225 13.62 0.27 7.46
N ILE A 226 13.05 0.06 8.65
CA ILE A 226 12.97 1.02 9.75
C ILE A 226 14.00 0.68 10.83
#